data_545a15dc3371da136bccdce730170d64
#
_entry.id   545a15dc3371da136bccdce730170d64
#
_cell.length_a   1.000
_cell.length_b   1.000
_cell.length_c   1.000
_cell.angle_alpha   90.00
_cell.angle_beta   90.00
_cell.angle_gamma   90.00
#
_symmetry.space_group_name_H-M   'P 1'
#
loop_
_entity.id
_entity.type
_entity.pdbx_description
1 polymer ?
#
loop_
_entity_poly.entity_id
_entity_poly.type
_entity_poly.pdbx_seq_one_letter_code
_entity_poly.pdbx_strand_id
1 'polypeptide(L)'
;MIAVRPPEYFPRLAYMALVQQVDHFVLADTFPHRRQSFQNRSKLRNAPGWHWITIPLFGQREGAPIQEVDIKTEGRWQEKHWRSFLYDYRTTMYFEFYEDTFRPFFEHTWTRLAPCVCRSVNVLTELLDLRTTVTRASALAGTPSTLSGIVEATGAEILVGTQGDVSSSMPVEGRAADYDHPTYRQNFEDFEAGMTAADLVFNYGREAPRILAEGLTVSTPETGSR
;
A
#
# COMPACT_ATOMS: atom_id res chain seq x y z
N MET A 1 -3.62 18.62 -1.93
CA MET A 1 -3.60 17.57 -3.01
C MET A 1 -3.93 16.22 -2.40
N ILE A 2 -4.72 15.38 -3.12
CA ILE A 2 -5.07 14.03 -2.67
C ILE A 2 -4.58 12.96 -3.63
N ALA A 3 -4.37 11.74 -3.14
CA ALA A 3 -4.29 10.54 -3.96
C ALA A 3 -5.32 9.51 -3.50
N VAL A 4 -5.85 8.75 -4.43
CA VAL A 4 -6.90 7.74 -4.20
C VAL A 4 -6.45 6.40 -4.77
N ARG A 5 -6.36 5.36 -3.94
CA ARG A 5 -6.00 4.00 -4.38
C ARG A 5 -6.74 2.95 -3.56
N PRO A 6 -7.10 1.82 -4.16
CA PRO A 6 -7.47 0.65 -3.38
C PRO A 6 -6.36 0.30 -2.39
N PRO A 7 -6.68 -0.09 -1.14
CA PRO A 7 -5.64 -0.47 -0.18
C PRO A 7 -4.88 -1.71 -0.62
N GLU A 8 -3.55 -1.68 -0.47
CA GLU A 8 -2.66 -2.83 -0.67
C GLU A 8 -2.28 -3.44 0.68
N TYR A 9 -2.07 -4.75 0.72
CA TYR A 9 -1.56 -5.47 1.89
C TYR A 9 -0.05 -5.29 2.00
N PHE A 10 0.43 -4.62 3.04
CA PHE A 10 1.82 -4.17 3.16
C PHE A 10 2.36 -3.65 1.83
N PRO A 11 1.96 -2.43 1.45
CA PRO A 11 2.17 -1.85 0.13
C PRO A 11 3.61 -1.86 -0.36
N ARG A 12 3.74 -1.84 -1.68
CA ARG A 12 5.01 -1.65 -2.40
C ARG A 12 5.51 -0.21 -2.28
N LEU A 13 6.80 -0.01 -2.62
CA LEU A 13 7.41 1.33 -2.60
C LEU A 13 6.65 2.35 -3.43
N ALA A 14 6.28 2.02 -4.67
CA ALA A 14 5.53 2.94 -5.55
C ALA A 14 4.22 3.44 -4.93
N TYR A 15 3.52 2.57 -4.19
CA TYR A 15 2.31 2.94 -3.47
C TYR A 15 2.62 3.91 -2.31
N MET A 16 3.63 3.59 -1.48
CA MET A 16 4.01 4.43 -0.35
C MET A 16 4.63 5.76 -0.78
N ALA A 17 5.27 5.83 -1.95
CA ALA A 17 5.75 7.07 -2.55
C ALA A 17 4.59 8.02 -2.91
N LEU A 18 3.46 7.49 -3.42
CA LEU A 18 2.25 8.29 -3.61
C LEU A 18 1.66 8.75 -2.27
N VAL A 19 1.66 7.90 -1.24
CA VAL A 19 1.23 8.31 0.11
C VAL A 19 2.08 9.47 0.60
N GLN A 20 3.40 9.40 0.46
CA GLN A 20 4.33 10.44 0.90
C GLN A 20 4.13 11.78 0.18
N GLN A 21 3.68 11.75 -1.07
CA GLN A 21 3.60 12.92 -1.95
C GLN A 21 2.38 13.81 -1.71
N VAL A 22 1.37 13.33 -0.98
CA VAL A 22 0.11 14.05 -0.82
C VAL A 22 -0.18 14.40 0.64
N ASP A 23 -0.99 15.45 0.87
CA ASP A 23 -1.43 15.83 2.21
C ASP A 23 -2.48 14.84 2.75
N HIS A 24 -3.29 14.29 1.84
CA HIS A 24 -4.39 13.40 2.18
C HIS A 24 -4.44 12.22 1.20
N PHE A 25 -4.39 11.00 1.72
CA PHE A 25 -4.48 9.77 0.95
C PHE A 25 -5.79 9.04 1.27
N VAL A 26 -6.59 8.76 0.24
CA VAL A 26 -7.87 8.05 0.39
C VAL A 26 -7.72 6.60 -0.01
N LEU A 27 -7.90 5.71 0.96
CA LEU A 27 -7.97 4.27 0.76
C LEU A 27 -9.36 3.91 0.20
N ALA A 28 -9.45 3.58 -1.07
CA ALA A 28 -10.69 3.26 -1.76
C ALA A 28 -11.20 1.86 -1.43
N ASP A 29 -11.55 1.63 -0.18
CA ASP A 29 -12.07 0.36 0.34
C ASP A 29 -13.50 0.03 -0.13
N THR A 30 -14.18 1.01 -0.70
CA THR A 30 -15.48 0.86 -1.39
C THR A 30 -15.36 0.37 -2.84
N PHE A 31 -14.13 0.36 -3.40
CA PHE A 31 -13.88 -0.07 -4.78
C PHE A 31 -13.91 -1.60 -4.91
N PRO A 32 -14.10 -2.12 -6.13
CA PRO A 32 -14.14 -3.56 -6.38
C PRO A 32 -12.85 -4.28 -5.98
N HIS A 33 -13.01 -5.41 -5.29
CA HIS A 33 -11.92 -6.36 -5.06
C HIS A 33 -11.50 -7.01 -6.38
N ARG A 34 -10.19 -7.05 -6.63
CA ARG A 34 -9.57 -7.71 -7.78
C ARG A 34 -8.74 -8.90 -7.32
N ARG A 35 -8.97 -10.05 -7.95
CA ARG A 35 -8.18 -11.26 -7.69
C ARG A 35 -6.74 -11.07 -8.15
N GLN A 36 -5.84 -11.78 -7.50
CA GLN A 36 -4.40 -11.76 -7.83
C GLN A 36 -3.76 -10.36 -7.83
N SER A 37 -4.41 -9.39 -7.20
CA SER A 37 -3.89 -8.05 -6.96
C SER A 37 -3.12 -7.96 -5.64
N PHE A 38 -2.50 -6.83 -5.37
CA PHE A 38 -1.84 -6.55 -4.08
C PHE A 38 -2.83 -6.25 -2.94
N GLN A 39 -4.13 -6.26 -3.19
CA GLN A 39 -5.15 -5.99 -2.18
C GLN A 39 -5.15 -7.01 -1.03
N ASN A 40 -4.83 -8.29 -1.30
CA ASN A 40 -4.78 -9.33 -0.27
C ASN A 40 -3.46 -10.11 -0.22
N ARG A 41 -2.41 -9.64 -0.90
CA ARG A 41 -1.09 -10.29 -0.88
C ARG A 41 0.03 -9.27 -1.01
N SER A 42 1.21 -9.65 -0.54
CA SER A 42 2.43 -8.85 -0.63
C SER A 42 3.63 -9.72 -0.97
N LYS A 43 4.68 -9.12 -1.52
CA LYS A 43 5.96 -9.77 -1.80
C LYS A 43 6.96 -9.49 -0.69
N LEU A 44 7.58 -10.53 -0.16
CA LEU A 44 8.70 -10.44 0.76
C LEU A 44 9.98 -10.87 0.06
N ARG A 45 11.09 -10.16 0.32
CA ARG A 45 12.43 -10.50 -0.14
C ARG A 45 12.94 -11.69 0.68
N ASN A 46 13.49 -12.70 0.01
CA ASN A 46 14.13 -13.84 0.65
C ASN A 46 15.41 -14.27 -0.10
N ALA A 47 16.16 -15.23 0.40
CA ALA A 47 17.42 -15.65 -0.19
C ALA A 47 17.32 -16.08 -1.67
N PRO A 48 16.32 -16.88 -2.14
CA PRO A 48 16.21 -17.26 -3.54
C PRO A 48 15.52 -16.18 -4.42
N GLY A 49 15.25 -14.98 -3.91
CA GLY A 49 14.57 -13.89 -4.62
C GLY A 49 13.43 -13.30 -3.79
N TRP A 50 12.22 -13.79 -3.97
CA TRP A 50 11.05 -13.32 -3.23
C TRP A 50 9.95 -14.39 -3.15
N HIS A 51 8.98 -14.18 -2.23
CA HIS A 51 7.79 -15.01 -2.17
C HIS A 51 6.54 -14.18 -1.81
N TRP A 52 5.37 -14.76 -2.09
CA TRP A 52 4.08 -14.17 -1.72
C TRP A 52 3.68 -14.55 -0.30
N ILE A 53 3.20 -13.57 0.45
CA ILE A 53 2.32 -13.79 1.61
C ILE A 53 0.90 -13.37 1.20
N THR A 54 -0.09 -14.22 1.46
CA THR A 54 -1.45 -14.02 0.95
C THR A 54 -2.48 -14.23 2.05
N ILE A 55 -3.33 -13.21 2.28
CA ILE A 55 -4.48 -13.31 3.18
C ILE A 55 -5.52 -14.23 2.55
N PRO A 56 -5.93 -15.31 3.23
CA PRO A 56 -6.95 -16.22 2.71
C PRO A 56 -8.34 -15.57 2.80
N LEU A 57 -9.09 -15.61 1.70
CA LEU A 57 -10.43 -14.99 1.61
C LEU A 57 -11.52 -16.04 1.46
N PHE A 58 -12.73 -15.74 1.98
CA PHE A 58 -13.90 -16.56 1.71
C PHE A 58 -14.43 -16.33 0.31
N GLY A 59 -14.57 -17.42 -0.46
CA GLY A 59 -15.18 -17.44 -1.79
C GLY A 59 -14.37 -16.66 -2.83
N GLN A 60 -14.93 -16.56 -4.02
CA GLN A 60 -14.42 -15.74 -5.10
C GLN A 60 -15.19 -14.42 -5.09
N ARG A 61 -14.64 -13.40 -4.42
CA ARG A 61 -15.28 -12.10 -4.23
C ARG A 61 -14.80 -11.06 -5.25
N GLU A 62 -14.43 -11.48 -6.44
CA GLU A 62 -14.07 -10.53 -7.51
C GLU A 62 -15.26 -9.61 -7.82
N GLY A 63 -14.99 -8.32 -7.89
CA GLY A 63 -16.02 -7.29 -8.15
C GLY A 63 -16.82 -6.84 -6.93
N ALA A 64 -16.80 -7.57 -5.82
CA ALA A 64 -17.42 -7.08 -4.58
C ALA A 64 -16.60 -5.92 -4.00
N PRO A 65 -17.22 -4.94 -3.31
CA PRO A 65 -16.48 -3.91 -2.59
C PRO A 65 -15.50 -4.53 -1.59
N ILE A 66 -14.26 -4.00 -1.51
CA ILE A 66 -13.21 -4.55 -0.63
C ILE A 66 -13.69 -4.60 0.83
N GLN A 67 -14.49 -3.63 1.26
CA GLN A 67 -15.07 -3.58 2.60
C GLN A 67 -16.05 -4.75 2.92
N GLU A 68 -16.56 -5.43 1.90
CA GLU A 68 -17.49 -6.56 2.05
C GLU A 68 -16.81 -7.93 1.97
N VAL A 69 -15.50 -7.95 1.76
CA VAL A 69 -14.73 -9.18 1.61
C VAL A 69 -14.34 -9.73 2.97
N ASP A 70 -14.71 -10.99 3.24
CA ASP A 70 -14.39 -11.70 4.47
C ASP A 70 -13.07 -12.45 4.38
N ILE A 71 -12.31 -12.44 5.48
CA ILE A 71 -11.08 -13.21 5.67
C ILE A 71 -11.40 -14.57 6.27
N LYS A 72 -10.78 -15.64 5.76
CA LYS A 72 -10.77 -16.95 6.43
C LYS A 72 -9.91 -16.86 7.67
N THR A 73 -10.51 -16.94 8.84
CA THR A 73 -9.79 -16.84 10.13
C THR A 73 -9.09 -18.14 10.51
N GLU A 74 -9.49 -19.26 9.89
CA GLU A 74 -8.87 -20.55 10.13
C GLU A 74 -7.48 -20.62 9.46
N GLY A 75 -6.61 -21.48 10.02
CA GLY A 75 -5.31 -21.78 9.39
C GLY A 75 -4.14 -20.90 9.81
N ARG A 76 -4.33 -20.05 10.83
CA ARG A 76 -3.25 -19.28 11.49
C ARG A 76 -2.40 -18.48 10.48
N TRP A 77 -3.04 -17.83 9.51
CA TRP A 77 -2.34 -17.09 8.45
C TRP A 77 -1.52 -15.91 9.01
N GLN A 78 -2.01 -15.20 10.04
CA GLN A 78 -1.27 -14.10 10.66
C GLN A 78 0.06 -14.59 11.24
N GLU A 79 0.01 -15.70 11.98
CA GLU A 79 1.22 -16.31 12.55
C GLU A 79 2.22 -16.75 11.46
N LYS A 80 1.70 -17.33 10.36
CA LYS A 80 2.56 -17.70 9.22
C LYS A 80 3.21 -16.48 8.59
N HIS A 81 2.46 -15.41 8.37
CA HIS A 81 3.00 -14.15 7.82
C HIS A 81 4.02 -13.52 8.76
N TRP A 82 3.72 -13.46 10.08
CA TRP A 82 4.69 -12.99 11.07
C TRP A 82 6.00 -13.79 11.04
N ARG A 83 5.91 -15.12 10.99
CA ARG A 83 7.09 -15.98 10.87
C ARG A 83 7.85 -15.72 9.57
N SER A 84 7.17 -15.43 8.46
CA SER A 84 7.83 -15.05 7.21
C SER A 84 8.62 -13.75 7.38
N PHE A 85 8.04 -12.71 7.99
CA PHE A 85 8.75 -11.47 8.29
C PHE A 85 9.95 -11.70 9.22
N LEU A 86 9.79 -12.47 10.28
CA LEU A 86 10.90 -12.82 11.18
C LEU A 86 12.02 -13.57 10.44
N TYR A 87 11.67 -14.55 9.63
CA TYR A 87 12.66 -15.36 8.91
C TYR A 87 13.44 -14.55 7.89
N ASP A 88 12.75 -13.67 7.15
CA ASP A 88 13.34 -12.91 6.05
C ASP A 88 14.06 -11.63 6.51
N TYR A 89 13.61 -10.98 7.61
CA TYR A 89 14.08 -9.63 7.96
C TYR A 89 14.72 -9.47 9.34
N ARG A 90 14.65 -10.45 10.27
CA ARG A 90 15.21 -10.28 11.63
C ARG A 90 16.70 -9.95 11.66
N THR A 91 17.43 -10.24 10.59
CA THR A 91 18.87 -9.96 10.47
C THR A 91 19.17 -8.63 9.81
N THR A 92 18.14 -7.88 9.37
CA THR A 92 18.31 -6.52 8.86
C THR A 92 18.62 -5.55 10.00
N MET A 93 19.25 -4.43 9.67
CA MET A 93 19.78 -3.49 10.65
C MET A 93 18.71 -2.90 11.58
N TYR A 94 17.48 -2.71 11.10
CA TYR A 94 16.46 -1.96 11.82
C TYR A 94 15.23 -2.79 12.20
N PHE A 95 15.18 -4.09 11.90
CA PHE A 95 13.99 -4.91 12.18
C PHE A 95 13.61 -4.88 13.68
N GLU A 96 14.56 -5.14 14.57
CA GLU A 96 14.33 -5.14 16.03
C GLU A 96 13.82 -3.80 16.54
N PHE A 97 14.27 -2.68 15.91
CA PHE A 97 13.81 -1.34 16.28
C PHE A 97 12.32 -1.12 15.98
N TYR A 98 11.79 -1.75 14.92
CA TYR A 98 10.41 -1.58 14.48
C TYR A 98 9.49 -2.75 14.89
N GLU A 99 10.03 -3.81 15.47
CA GLU A 99 9.26 -5.03 15.81
C GLU A 99 8.04 -4.72 16.67
N ASP A 100 8.19 -3.92 17.72
CA ASP A 100 7.11 -3.58 18.66
C ASP A 100 5.95 -2.81 18.00
N THR A 101 6.22 -2.03 16.95
CA THR A 101 5.18 -1.33 16.18
C THR A 101 4.53 -2.25 15.14
N PHE A 102 5.30 -3.17 14.58
CA PHE A 102 4.88 -4.01 13.48
C PHE A 102 4.14 -5.28 13.93
N ARG A 103 4.60 -5.93 14.99
CA ARG A 103 4.08 -7.20 15.52
C ARG A 103 2.61 -7.17 15.93
N PRO A 104 2.06 -6.11 16.58
CA PRO A 104 0.66 -6.05 16.99
C PRO A 104 -0.34 -6.23 15.85
N PHE A 105 0.05 -5.88 14.60
CA PHE A 105 -0.78 -6.13 13.43
C PHE A 105 -1.12 -7.63 13.29
N PHE A 106 -0.19 -8.53 13.55
CA PHE A 106 -0.33 -9.98 13.40
C PHE A 106 -0.97 -10.65 14.62
N GLU A 107 -1.01 -9.97 15.75
CA GLU A 107 -1.67 -10.45 16.99
C GLU A 107 -3.17 -10.13 16.99
N HIS A 108 -3.60 -9.15 16.17
CA HIS A 108 -5.00 -8.78 16.03
C HIS A 108 -5.78 -9.77 15.14
N THR A 109 -7.00 -10.14 15.57
CA THR A 109 -7.87 -11.02 14.76
C THR A 109 -8.60 -10.22 13.70
N TRP A 110 -8.27 -10.43 12.44
CA TRP A 110 -8.90 -9.80 11.29
C TRP A 110 -9.98 -10.68 10.70
N THR A 111 -11.22 -10.19 10.62
CA THR A 111 -12.37 -10.88 10.02
C THR A 111 -12.76 -10.30 8.64
N ARG A 112 -12.44 -9.03 8.40
CA ARG A 112 -12.72 -8.30 7.16
C ARG A 112 -11.45 -7.82 6.48
N LEU A 113 -11.44 -7.87 5.12
CA LEU A 113 -10.26 -7.49 4.34
C LEU A 113 -9.94 -6.00 4.48
N ALA A 114 -10.92 -5.10 4.28
CA ALA A 114 -10.66 -3.67 4.28
C ALA A 114 -10.02 -3.15 5.58
N PRO A 115 -10.53 -3.41 6.80
CA PRO A 115 -9.86 -3.00 8.03
C PRO A 115 -8.43 -3.53 8.13
N CYS A 116 -8.20 -4.79 7.74
CA CYS A 116 -6.90 -5.43 7.78
C CYS A 116 -5.90 -4.71 6.86
N VAL A 117 -6.22 -4.58 5.57
CA VAL A 117 -5.28 -4.00 4.60
C VAL A 117 -5.12 -2.50 4.79
N CYS A 118 -6.16 -1.76 5.19
CA CYS A 118 -6.03 -0.36 5.55
C CYS A 118 -5.10 -0.16 6.76
N ARG A 119 -5.19 -1.05 7.77
CA ARG A 119 -4.25 -0.99 8.90
C ARG A 119 -2.81 -1.29 8.48
N SER A 120 -2.58 -2.20 7.53
CA SER A 120 -1.21 -2.47 7.03
C SER A 120 -0.61 -1.25 6.31
N VAL A 121 -1.43 -0.46 5.59
CA VAL A 121 -1.00 0.83 5.04
C VAL A 121 -0.61 1.81 6.14
N ASN A 122 -1.46 1.94 7.18
CA ASN A 122 -1.18 2.85 8.30
C ASN A 122 0.08 2.45 9.07
N VAL A 123 0.32 1.15 9.28
CA VAL A 123 1.57 0.66 9.90
C VAL A 123 2.78 1.13 9.10
N LEU A 124 2.79 0.99 7.78
CA LEU A 124 3.91 1.47 6.96
C LEU A 124 4.01 3.00 6.93
N THR A 125 2.89 3.72 6.99
CA THR A 125 2.87 5.18 7.12
C THR A 125 3.53 5.62 8.42
N GLU A 126 3.24 4.93 9.53
CA GLU A 126 3.85 5.14 10.85
C GLU A 126 5.35 4.81 10.84
N LEU A 127 5.75 3.66 10.28
CA LEU A 127 7.16 3.22 10.21
C LEU A 127 8.02 4.14 9.34
N LEU A 128 7.45 4.72 8.30
CA LEU A 128 8.09 5.69 7.42
C LEU A 128 8.00 7.13 7.93
N ASP A 129 7.39 7.37 9.09
CA ASP A 129 7.17 8.71 9.68
C ASP A 129 6.55 9.70 8.68
N LEU A 130 5.56 9.25 7.88
CA LEU A 130 4.88 10.09 6.89
C LEU A 130 3.80 10.95 7.57
N ARG A 131 3.72 12.22 7.17
CA ARG A 131 2.76 13.18 7.73
C ARG A 131 1.40 13.18 7.03
N THR A 132 1.24 12.32 6.03
CA THR A 132 0.02 12.22 5.23
C THR A 132 -1.17 11.78 6.06
N THR A 133 -2.28 12.49 5.97
CA THR A 133 -3.55 12.04 6.53
C THR A 133 -4.11 10.89 5.69
N VAL A 134 -4.29 9.71 6.28
CA VAL A 134 -4.84 8.54 5.58
C VAL A 134 -6.27 8.29 6.05
N THR A 135 -7.24 8.28 5.14
CA THR A 135 -8.65 8.00 5.44
C THR A 135 -9.20 6.91 4.51
N ARG A 136 -10.30 6.27 4.92
CA ARG A 136 -10.99 5.30 4.06
C ARG A 136 -12.13 5.99 3.31
N ALA A 137 -12.38 5.59 2.06
CA ALA A 137 -13.51 6.07 1.29
C ALA A 137 -14.86 5.77 1.99
N SER A 138 -14.94 4.62 2.68
CA SER A 138 -16.12 4.24 3.47
C SER A 138 -16.41 5.18 4.65
N ALA A 139 -15.45 6.00 5.08
CA ALA A 139 -15.60 7.00 6.14
C ALA A 139 -15.93 8.40 5.62
N LEU A 140 -15.89 8.64 4.31
CA LEU A 140 -16.25 9.91 3.70
C LEU A 140 -17.77 10.07 3.61
N ALA A 141 -18.22 11.32 3.54
CA ALA A 141 -19.64 11.64 3.37
C ALA A 141 -20.20 10.99 2.09
N GLY A 142 -21.35 10.33 2.20
CA GLY A 142 -21.97 9.62 1.08
C GLY A 142 -21.32 8.30 0.70
N THR A 143 -20.27 7.84 1.40
CA THR A 143 -19.58 6.55 1.15
C THR A 143 -19.28 6.33 -0.35
N PRO A 144 -18.51 7.24 -1.00
CA PRO A 144 -18.33 7.22 -2.45
C PRO A 144 -17.62 5.94 -2.91
N SER A 145 -18.14 5.34 -4.00
CA SER A 145 -17.60 4.12 -4.63
C SER A 145 -16.95 4.39 -6.00
N THR A 146 -16.79 5.65 -6.37
CA THR A 146 -16.14 6.08 -7.61
C THR A 146 -15.10 7.15 -7.33
N LEU A 147 -14.13 7.30 -8.23
CA LEU A 147 -13.10 8.33 -8.10
C LEU A 147 -13.72 9.74 -8.11
N SER A 148 -14.64 10.00 -9.04
CA SER A 148 -15.36 11.29 -9.11
C SER A 148 -16.08 11.60 -7.81
N GLY A 149 -16.79 10.63 -7.23
CA GLY A 149 -17.48 10.82 -5.94
C GLY A 149 -16.51 11.10 -4.78
N ILE A 150 -15.30 10.52 -4.78
CA ILE A 150 -14.27 10.82 -3.78
C ILE A 150 -13.73 12.25 -3.97
N VAL A 151 -13.47 12.66 -5.22
CA VAL A 151 -13.03 14.03 -5.55
C VAL A 151 -14.08 15.05 -5.13
N GLU A 152 -15.37 14.82 -5.43
CA GLU A 152 -16.48 15.66 -4.99
C GLU A 152 -16.57 15.75 -3.46
N ALA A 153 -16.46 14.61 -2.77
CA ALA A 153 -16.53 14.55 -1.30
C ALA A 153 -15.37 15.25 -0.60
N THR A 154 -14.20 15.33 -1.25
CA THR A 154 -12.98 15.94 -0.69
C THR A 154 -12.73 17.35 -1.17
N GLY A 155 -13.28 17.74 -2.32
CA GLY A 155 -13.07 19.04 -2.96
C GLY A 155 -11.62 19.36 -3.34
N ALA A 156 -10.78 18.33 -3.51
CA ALA A 156 -9.33 18.49 -3.66
C ALA A 156 -8.84 18.07 -5.04
N GLU A 157 -7.72 18.69 -5.49
CA GLU A 157 -6.99 18.28 -6.69
C GLU A 157 -6.37 16.87 -6.50
N ILE A 158 -6.51 16.02 -7.50
CA ILE A 158 -6.04 14.62 -7.44
C ILE A 158 -4.66 14.43 -8.07
N LEU A 159 -3.84 13.61 -7.42
CA LEU A 159 -2.61 13.03 -7.98
C LEU A 159 -2.89 11.58 -8.42
N VAL A 160 -2.68 11.31 -9.71
CA VAL A 160 -2.90 9.98 -10.31
C VAL A 160 -1.57 9.33 -10.58
N GLY A 161 -1.32 8.17 -9.98
CA GLY A 161 -0.14 7.36 -10.30
C GLY A 161 -0.33 6.58 -11.60
N THR A 162 0.70 6.53 -12.45
CA THR A 162 0.66 5.89 -13.78
C THR A 162 0.83 4.38 -13.74
N GLN A 163 1.43 3.79 -12.72
CA GLN A 163 1.58 2.34 -12.62
C GLN A 163 0.32 1.67 -12.05
N GLY A 164 -0.49 1.23 -12.97
CA GLY A 164 -1.37 0.08 -12.90
C GLY A 164 -2.40 0.06 -11.81
N ASP A 165 -3.41 0.89 -11.80
CA ASP A 165 -4.58 0.45 -11.08
C ASP A 165 -5.76 1.41 -10.99
N VAL A 166 -5.70 2.57 -11.50
CA VAL A 166 -6.94 3.29 -11.74
C VAL A 166 -7.16 3.21 -13.24
N SER A 167 -8.24 2.54 -13.62
CA SER A 167 -8.64 2.41 -15.01
C SER A 167 -8.36 3.71 -15.76
N SER A 168 -7.56 3.63 -16.82
CA SER A 168 -7.23 4.71 -17.76
C SER A 168 -8.46 5.34 -18.46
N SER A 169 -9.65 5.04 -17.99
CA SER A 169 -10.93 5.48 -18.51
C SER A 169 -11.61 6.57 -17.69
N MET A 170 -10.93 7.18 -16.69
CA MET A 170 -11.60 8.18 -15.85
C MET A 170 -11.24 9.60 -16.26
N PRO A 171 -12.25 10.43 -16.61
CA PRO A 171 -12.07 11.82 -16.97
C PRO A 171 -11.94 12.69 -15.70
N VAL A 172 -10.91 12.45 -14.89
CA VAL A 172 -10.58 13.35 -13.78
C VAL A 172 -9.29 14.03 -14.15
N GLU A 173 -9.35 15.34 -14.35
CA GLU A 173 -8.16 16.17 -14.53
C GLU A 173 -7.33 16.10 -13.24
N GLY A 174 -6.07 15.74 -13.37
CA GLY A 174 -5.15 15.61 -12.24
C GLY A 174 -3.72 15.59 -12.70
N ARG A 175 -2.81 15.73 -11.74
CA ARG A 175 -1.38 15.54 -11.99
C ARG A 175 -1.07 14.06 -12.13
N ALA A 176 -0.19 13.73 -13.06
CA ALA A 176 0.33 12.36 -13.16
C ALA A 176 1.59 12.21 -12.29
N ALA A 177 1.69 11.05 -11.64
CA ALA A 177 2.90 10.66 -10.93
C ALA A 177 3.44 9.37 -11.54
N ASP A 178 4.74 9.34 -11.82
CA ASP A 178 5.45 8.16 -12.27
C ASP A 178 6.49 7.74 -11.23
N TYR A 179 6.79 6.45 -11.14
CA TYR A 179 7.71 5.92 -10.15
C TYR A 179 8.75 5.02 -10.80
N ASP A 180 9.99 5.51 -10.85
CA ASP A 180 11.15 4.72 -11.19
C ASP A 180 11.73 4.12 -9.91
N HIS A 181 11.74 2.78 -9.83
CA HIS A 181 12.05 2.10 -8.57
C HIS A 181 13.53 2.28 -8.21
N PRO A 182 13.87 2.96 -7.09
CA PRO A 182 15.26 3.14 -6.69
C PRO A 182 15.89 1.79 -6.36
N THR A 183 17.15 1.61 -6.78
CA THR A 183 17.94 0.46 -6.37
C THR A 183 18.59 0.74 -5.02
N TYR A 184 18.39 -0.16 -4.06
CA TYR A 184 18.98 -0.08 -2.73
C TYR A 184 19.45 -1.47 -2.26
N ARG A 185 20.36 -1.51 -1.29
CA ARG A 185 20.83 -2.77 -0.73
C ARG A 185 19.73 -3.44 0.09
N GLN A 186 19.39 -4.66 -0.26
CA GLN A 186 18.48 -5.53 0.48
C GLN A 186 19.25 -6.52 1.37
N ASN A 187 18.52 -7.27 2.19
CA ASN A 187 19.13 -8.21 3.15
C ASN A 187 19.90 -9.37 2.49
N PHE A 188 19.58 -9.69 1.24
CA PHE A 188 20.21 -10.77 0.46
C PHE A 188 20.98 -10.21 -0.73
N GLU A 189 21.81 -11.06 -1.38
CA GLU A 189 22.50 -10.70 -2.61
C GLU A 189 21.51 -10.37 -3.72
N ASP A 190 21.95 -9.55 -4.66
CA ASP A 190 21.15 -8.98 -5.75
C ASP A 190 19.98 -8.09 -5.28
N PHE A 191 19.36 -7.40 -6.22
CA PHE A 191 18.24 -6.50 -5.98
C PHE A 191 16.97 -7.03 -6.62
N GLU A 192 15.89 -7.10 -5.84
CA GLU A 192 14.56 -7.46 -6.30
C GLU A 192 13.60 -6.27 -6.15
N ALA A 193 13.10 -5.77 -7.28
CA ALA A 193 12.12 -4.68 -7.29
C ALA A 193 10.71 -5.14 -6.90
N GLY A 194 9.90 -4.20 -6.44
CA GLY A 194 8.46 -4.44 -6.18
C GLY A 194 8.15 -5.19 -4.89
N MET A 195 9.09 -5.22 -3.95
CA MET A 195 8.85 -5.73 -2.59
C MET A 195 7.95 -4.77 -1.79
N THR A 196 7.43 -5.26 -0.65
CA THR A 196 6.79 -4.40 0.34
C THR A 196 7.72 -3.26 0.77
N ALA A 197 7.19 -2.08 1.05
CA ALA A 197 7.99 -0.98 1.58
C ALA A 197 8.57 -1.27 2.98
N ALA A 198 8.06 -2.28 3.69
CA ALA A 198 8.69 -2.79 4.91
C ALA A 198 10.12 -3.26 4.68
N ASP A 199 10.44 -3.82 3.48
CA ASP A 199 11.80 -4.20 3.10
C ASP A 199 12.77 -3.00 3.18
N LEU A 200 12.36 -1.86 2.62
CA LEU A 200 13.17 -0.64 2.68
C LEU A 200 13.32 -0.14 4.13
N VAL A 201 12.23 -0.13 4.91
CA VAL A 201 12.24 0.33 6.30
C VAL A 201 13.17 -0.51 7.16
N PHE A 202 13.11 -1.84 7.05
CA PHE A 202 13.94 -2.74 7.85
C PHE A 202 15.43 -2.67 7.49
N ASN A 203 15.76 -2.31 6.25
CA ASN A 203 17.15 -2.15 5.81
C ASN A 203 17.71 -0.75 6.11
N TYR A 204 16.89 0.34 6.06
CA TYR A 204 17.37 1.72 6.10
C TYR A 204 16.82 2.58 7.23
N GLY A 205 15.83 2.10 7.99
CA GLY A 205 15.28 2.84 9.12
C GLY A 205 14.81 4.25 8.73
N ARG A 206 15.33 5.27 9.42
CA ARG A 206 14.97 6.67 9.20
C ARG A 206 15.38 7.25 7.84
N GLU A 207 16.28 6.60 7.12
CA GLU A 207 16.67 7.00 5.75
C GLU A 207 15.67 6.49 4.69
N ALA A 208 14.80 5.54 5.03
CA ALA A 208 13.84 4.94 4.11
C ALA A 208 12.93 5.97 3.40
N PRO A 209 12.38 7.01 4.07
CA PRO A 209 11.54 8.02 3.39
C PRO A 209 12.30 8.81 2.32
N ARG A 210 13.59 9.09 2.53
CA ARG A 210 14.42 9.78 1.53
C ARG A 210 14.62 8.93 0.28
N ILE A 211 14.98 7.65 0.45
CA ILE A 211 15.16 6.72 -0.66
C ILE A 211 13.83 6.49 -1.40
N LEU A 212 12.73 6.39 -0.66
CA LEU A 212 11.39 6.25 -1.21
C LEU A 212 11.04 7.41 -2.17
N ALA A 213 11.40 8.64 -1.79
CA ALA A 213 11.11 9.84 -2.58
C ALA A 213 11.95 9.96 -3.86
N GLU A 214 13.13 9.33 -3.93
CA GLU A 214 14.04 9.45 -5.09
C GLU A 214 13.42 8.92 -6.39
N GLY A 215 12.51 7.94 -6.30
CA GLY A 215 11.89 7.34 -7.48
C GLY A 215 10.68 8.11 -8.03
N LEU A 216 10.11 9.05 -7.28
CA LEU A 216 8.85 9.68 -7.66
C LEU A 216 9.07 10.94 -8.52
N THR A 217 8.43 10.97 -9.68
CA THR A 217 8.35 12.15 -10.55
C THR A 217 6.88 12.56 -10.71
N VAL A 218 6.57 13.82 -10.43
CA VAL A 218 5.23 14.38 -10.62
C VAL A 218 5.24 15.33 -11.81
N SER A 219 4.47 15.02 -12.86
CA SER A 219 4.31 15.90 -14.01
C SER A 219 3.27 16.99 -13.73
N THR A 220 3.55 18.20 -14.14
CA THR A 220 2.52 19.25 -14.27
C THR A 220 1.60 18.91 -15.44
N PRO A 221 0.27 19.16 -15.33
CA PRO A 221 -0.59 19.02 -16.50
C PRO A 221 -0.06 19.92 -17.62
N GLU A 222 0.15 19.33 -18.80
CA GLU A 222 0.42 20.14 -19.98
C GLU A 222 -0.81 21.05 -20.16
N THR A 223 -0.59 22.36 -20.01
CA THR A 223 -1.58 23.37 -20.40
C THR A 223 -1.74 23.21 -21.91
N GLY A 224 -2.81 22.50 -22.32
CA GLY A 224 -3.11 22.32 -23.73
C GLY A 224 -3.17 23.68 -24.41
N SER A 225 -2.18 23.94 -25.24
CA SER A 225 -2.16 25.03 -26.18
C SER A 225 -3.34 24.82 -27.13
N ARG A 226 -4.38 25.64 -27.00
CA ARG A 226 -5.46 25.76 -28.00
C ARG A 226 -4.95 26.42 -29.26
#